data_b4007a6d74a31350dc5efd9c0b85b95e
#
_entry.id   b4007a6d74a31350dc5efd9c0b85b95e
#
_cell.length_a   1.000
_cell.length_b   1.000
_cell.length_c   1.000
_cell.angle_alpha   90.00
_cell.angle_beta   90.00
_cell.angle_gamma   90.00
#
_symmetry.space_group_name_H-M   'P 1'
#
loop_
_entity.id
_entity.type
_entity.pdbx_description
1 polymer ?
#
loop_
_entity_poly.entity_id
_entity_poly.type
_entity_poly.pdbx_seq_one_letter_code
_entity_poly.pdbx_strand_id
1 'polypeptide(L)'
;MAELLILEFSTPSAVDLYTKVNEHLGMDPATGQGDRPAGMIDHHAGSEGDTLVVVESWESREAQEEFMRDRLMPAFGEAHAPQPTRVTWLPEVGRLVASASAVPQPREQASL
;
A
#
# COMPACT_ATOMS: atom_id res chain seq x y z
N MET A 1 -2.82 -16.83 9.47
CA MET A 1 -3.77 -16.22 8.52
C MET A 1 -3.29 -14.84 8.17
N ALA A 2 -3.31 -14.51 6.91
CA ALA A 2 -2.88 -13.19 6.48
C ALA A 2 -3.85 -12.11 6.95
N GLU A 3 -3.35 -10.90 7.04
CA GLU A 3 -4.11 -9.75 7.50
C GLU A 3 -4.15 -8.69 6.42
N LEU A 4 -5.31 -8.06 6.25
CA LEU A 4 -5.44 -6.89 5.40
C LEU A 4 -5.32 -5.64 6.25
N LEU A 5 -4.59 -4.66 5.74
CA LEU A 5 -4.47 -3.35 6.38
C LEU A 5 -4.96 -2.32 5.39
N ILE A 6 -5.85 -1.45 5.82
CA ILE A 6 -6.32 -0.33 5.03
C ILE A 6 -5.97 0.95 5.77
N LEU A 7 -5.22 1.82 5.12
CA LEU A 7 -4.83 3.11 5.67
C LEU A 7 -5.44 4.21 4.82
N GLU A 8 -6.04 5.19 5.47
CA GLU A 8 -6.59 6.34 4.78
C GLU A 8 -5.92 7.61 5.27
N PHE A 9 -5.55 8.48 4.36
CA PHE A 9 -4.90 9.76 4.68
C PHE A 9 -5.66 10.89 4.01
N SER A 10 -5.73 12.03 4.68
CA SER A 10 -6.27 13.24 4.10
C SER A 10 -5.11 14.21 3.87
N THR A 11 -4.83 14.50 2.62
CA THR A 11 -3.71 15.36 2.27
C THR A 11 -3.94 15.96 0.89
N PRO A 12 -3.68 17.26 0.73
CA PRO A 12 -3.92 17.93 -0.56
C PRO A 12 -3.04 17.41 -1.69
N SER A 13 -1.93 16.77 -1.38
CA SER A 13 -1.00 16.26 -2.40
C SER A 13 -0.80 14.78 -2.22
N ALA A 14 -1.89 14.03 -2.30
CA ALA A 14 -1.88 12.59 -1.99
C ALA A 14 -0.86 11.81 -2.82
N VAL A 15 -0.82 12.04 -4.13
CA VAL A 15 0.10 11.31 -5.01
C VAL A 15 1.55 11.69 -4.71
N ASP A 16 1.79 12.99 -4.49
CA ASP A 16 3.14 13.44 -4.17
C ASP A 16 3.63 12.88 -2.84
N LEU A 17 2.76 12.83 -1.83
CA LEU A 17 3.09 12.24 -0.55
C LEU A 17 3.46 10.77 -0.71
N TYR A 18 2.64 10.04 -1.44
CA TYR A 18 2.87 8.62 -1.67
C TYR A 18 4.21 8.40 -2.38
N THR A 19 4.50 9.20 -3.41
CA THR A 19 5.76 9.11 -4.13
C THR A 19 6.95 9.39 -3.21
N LYS A 20 6.87 10.44 -2.41
CA LYS A 20 7.97 10.79 -1.51
C LYS A 20 8.23 9.71 -0.46
N VAL A 21 7.18 9.17 0.13
CA VAL A 21 7.34 8.12 1.13
C VAL A 21 8.02 6.90 0.50
N ASN A 22 7.59 6.51 -0.69
CA ASN A 22 8.18 5.35 -1.35
C ASN A 22 9.64 5.59 -1.77
N GLU A 23 9.99 6.82 -2.13
CA GLU A 23 11.38 7.15 -2.41
C GLU A 23 12.25 6.96 -1.17
N HIS A 24 11.79 7.40 -0.01
CA HIS A 24 12.52 7.20 1.23
C HIS A 24 12.60 5.72 1.62
N LEU A 25 11.62 4.93 1.22
CA LEU A 25 11.62 3.50 1.50
C LEU A 25 12.45 2.69 0.50
N GLY A 26 12.85 3.30 -0.61
CA GLY A 26 13.59 2.58 -1.65
C GLY A 26 12.70 1.67 -2.48
N MET A 27 11.42 2.00 -2.60
CA MET A 27 10.46 1.21 -3.37
C MET A 27 9.91 2.01 -4.53
N ASP A 28 9.64 1.33 -5.65
CA ASP A 28 9.02 1.94 -6.81
C ASP A 28 7.73 1.17 -7.16
N PRO A 29 6.58 1.63 -6.70
CA PRO A 29 5.32 0.94 -6.98
C PRO A 29 4.94 0.91 -8.46
N ALA A 30 5.45 1.85 -9.25
CA ALA A 30 5.14 1.87 -10.69
C ALA A 30 5.74 0.68 -11.41
N THR A 31 6.90 0.18 -10.97
CA THR A 31 7.57 -0.95 -11.59
C THR A 31 7.52 -2.22 -10.74
N GLY A 32 7.11 -2.09 -9.48
CA GLY A 32 7.15 -3.20 -8.54
C GLY A 32 8.55 -3.53 -8.03
N GLN A 33 9.51 -2.67 -8.29
CA GLN A 33 10.91 -2.89 -7.90
C GLN A 33 11.21 -2.22 -6.57
N GLY A 34 12.26 -2.66 -5.93
CA GLY A 34 12.76 -2.01 -4.74
C GLY A 34 12.78 -2.90 -3.51
N ASP A 35 13.01 -2.27 -2.39
CA ASP A 35 13.29 -2.95 -1.12
C ASP A 35 11.99 -3.28 -0.39
N ARG A 36 11.30 -4.32 -0.85
CA ARG A 36 10.02 -4.74 -0.29
C ARG A 36 10.18 -5.22 1.14
N PRO A 37 9.29 -4.82 2.06
CA PRO A 37 9.35 -5.29 3.43
C PRO A 37 9.10 -6.78 3.56
N ALA A 38 9.79 -7.40 4.50
CA ALA A 38 9.54 -8.80 4.80
C ALA A 38 8.11 -8.97 5.31
N GLY A 39 7.42 -9.96 4.79
CA GLY A 39 6.05 -10.25 5.21
C GLY A 39 4.97 -9.50 4.46
N MET A 40 5.33 -8.50 3.64
CA MET A 40 4.34 -7.84 2.79
C MET A 40 4.03 -8.75 1.61
N ILE A 41 2.74 -9.05 1.41
CA ILE A 41 2.30 -9.91 0.33
C ILE A 41 1.97 -9.06 -0.90
N ASP A 42 1.16 -8.03 -0.73
CA ASP A 42 0.89 -7.09 -1.81
C ASP A 42 0.55 -5.72 -1.24
N HIS A 43 0.48 -4.73 -2.12
CA HIS A 43 0.30 -3.35 -1.75
C HIS A 43 -0.34 -2.63 -2.91
N HIS A 44 -1.41 -1.91 -2.63
CA HIS A 44 -2.11 -1.09 -3.61
C HIS A 44 -2.37 0.28 -3.02
N ALA A 45 -2.39 1.29 -3.86
CA ALA A 45 -2.72 2.63 -3.42
C ALA A 45 -3.60 3.29 -4.46
N GLY A 46 -4.55 4.07 -3.99
CA GLY A 46 -5.41 4.87 -4.86
C GLY A 46 -5.65 6.22 -4.24
N SER A 47 -5.95 7.20 -5.06
CA SER A 47 -6.25 8.54 -4.58
C SER A 47 -7.44 9.12 -5.29
N GLU A 48 -8.19 9.93 -4.57
CA GLU A 48 -9.27 10.70 -5.13
C GLU A 48 -9.39 12.00 -4.35
N GLY A 49 -9.27 13.13 -5.02
CA GLY A 49 -9.24 14.42 -4.35
C GLY A 49 -8.10 14.48 -3.37
N ASP A 50 -8.42 14.84 -2.14
CA ASP A 50 -7.41 14.94 -1.08
C ASP A 50 -7.30 13.67 -0.24
N THR A 51 -7.80 12.56 -0.74
CA THR A 51 -7.78 11.30 -0.02
C THR A 51 -6.81 10.33 -0.67
N LEU A 52 -5.96 9.70 0.14
CA LEU A 52 -5.08 8.61 -0.27
C LEU A 52 -5.50 7.37 0.51
N VAL A 53 -5.72 6.28 -0.20
CA VAL A 53 -6.06 5.00 0.43
C VAL A 53 -5.01 3.98 0.03
N VAL A 54 -4.44 3.30 1.02
CA VAL A 54 -3.45 2.25 0.83
C VAL A 54 -4.05 0.95 1.34
N VAL A 55 -3.98 -0.09 0.55
CA VAL A 55 -4.49 -1.42 0.93
C VAL A 55 -3.34 -2.41 0.81
N GLU A 56 -3.07 -3.13 1.88
CA GLU A 56 -1.95 -4.06 1.94
C GLU A 56 -2.38 -5.39 2.51
N SER A 57 -1.76 -6.46 2.01
CA SER A 57 -1.86 -7.78 2.64
C SER A 57 -0.53 -8.11 3.28
N TRP A 58 -0.57 -8.61 4.51
CA TRP A 58 0.61 -8.96 5.29
C TRP A 58 0.50 -10.38 5.82
N GLU A 59 1.62 -11.06 5.91
CA GLU A 59 1.63 -12.40 6.50
C GLU A 59 1.20 -12.36 7.96
N SER A 60 1.52 -11.28 8.68
CA SER A 60 1.12 -11.09 10.06
C SER A 60 1.13 -9.62 10.41
N ARG A 61 0.44 -9.25 11.49
CA ARG A 61 0.51 -7.89 12.02
C ARG A 61 1.90 -7.56 12.51
N GLU A 62 2.58 -8.54 13.10
CA GLU A 62 3.93 -8.32 13.61
C GLU A 62 4.88 -7.88 12.52
N ALA A 63 4.78 -8.48 11.33
CA ALA A 63 5.63 -8.10 10.21
C ALA A 63 5.39 -6.65 9.80
N GLN A 64 4.13 -6.22 9.79
CA GLN A 64 3.80 -4.84 9.46
C GLN A 64 4.28 -3.89 10.57
N GLU A 65 4.13 -4.28 11.82
CA GLU A 65 4.57 -3.44 12.93
C GLU A 65 6.08 -3.24 12.94
N GLU A 66 6.85 -4.27 12.58
CA GLU A 66 8.29 -4.13 12.43
C GLU A 66 8.62 -3.15 11.30
N PHE A 67 7.96 -3.28 10.17
CA PHE A 67 8.15 -2.37 9.06
C PHE A 67 7.77 -0.95 9.44
N MET A 68 6.65 -0.77 10.14
CA MET A 68 6.21 0.52 10.60
C MET A 68 7.25 1.18 11.49
N ARG A 69 7.75 0.43 12.48
CA ARG A 69 8.71 0.97 13.43
C ARG A 69 10.06 1.27 12.80
N ASP A 70 10.55 0.34 11.99
CA ASP A 70 11.95 0.40 11.55
C ASP A 70 12.13 1.20 10.26
N ARG A 71 11.11 1.29 9.42
CA ARG A 71 11.24 1.89 8.10
C ARG A 71 10.19 2.95 7.80
N LEU A 72 8.92 2.66 8.06
CA LEU A 72 7.84 3.55 7.62
C LEU A 72 7.76 4.83 8.44
N MET A 73 7.87 4.74 9.76
CA MET A 73 7.85 5.94 10.61
C MET A 73 8.98 6.90 10.27
N PRO A 74 10.23 6.44 10.07
CA PRO A 74 11.28 7.34 9.62
C PRO A 74 10.97 7.96 8.25
N ALA A 75 10.41 7.19 7.31
CA ALA A 75 10.05 7.72 6.01
C ALA A 75 8.94 8.77 6.10
N PHE A 76 7.96 8.54 6.96
CA PHE A 76 6.90 9.50 7.22
C PHE A 76 7.48 10.80 7.79
N GLY A 77 8.42 10.70 8.72
CA GLY A 77 9.08 11.87 9.28
C GLY A 77 9.81 12.67 8.22
N GLU A 78 10.57 12.02 7.36
CA GLU A 78 11.30 12.69 6.29
C GLU A 78 10.36 13.32 5.26
N ALA A 79 9.25 12.70 4.97
CA ALA A 79 8.28 13.21 4.01
C ALA A 79 7.28 14.19 4.62
N HIS A 80 7.36 14.41 5.93
CA HIS A 80 6.40 15.24 6.67
C HIS A 80 4.96 14.76 6.44
N ALA A 81 4.77 13.44 6.50
CA ALA A 81 3.47 12.84 6.24
C ALA A 81 2.51 13.06 7.42
N PRO A 82 1.22 13.28 7.15
CA PRO A 82 0.24 13.35 8.23
C PRO A 82 -0.02 11.96 8.79
N GLN A 83 -0.64 11.92 9.96
CA GLN A 83 -1.12 10.67 10.52
C GLN A 83 -2.29 10.15 9.67
N PRO A 84 -2.47 8.84 9.55
CA PRO A 84 -3.66 8.32 8.88
C PRO A 84 -4.92 8.77 9.60
N THR A 85 -5.95 9.08 8.82
CA THR A 85 -7.25 9.44 9.39
C THR A 85 -8.04 8.20 9.77
N ARG A 86 -7.67 7.04 9.21
CA ARG A 86 -8.34 5.79 9.52
C ARG A 86 -7.39 4.63 9.28
N VAL A 87 -7.40 3.67 10.19
CA VAL A 87 -6.62 2.45 10.09
C VAL A 87 -7.58 1.29 10.32
N THR A 88 -7.66 0.36 9.37
CA THR A 88 -8.56 -0.78 9.48
C THR A 88 -7.75 -2.05 9.27
N TRP A 89 -7.89 -3.00 10.20
CA TRP A 89 -7.29 -4.32 10.10
C TRP A 89 -8.40 -5.35 9.95
N LEU A 90 -8.26 -6.24 9.00
CA LEU A 90 -9.22 -7.32 8.76
C LEU A 90 -8.46 -8.61 8.49
N PRO A 91 -8.92 -9.76 9.04
CA PRO A 91 -8.36 -11.02 8.59
C PRO A 91 -8.66 -11.20 7.10
N GLU A 92 -7.66 -11.62 6.34
CA GLU A 92 -7.88 -11.82 4.92
C GLU A 92 -8.56 -13.16 4.70
N VAL A 93 -9.74 -13.16 4.10
CA VAL A 93 -10.50 -14.38 3.86
C VAL A 93 -10.35 -14.89 2.44
N GLY A 94 -9.77 -14.14 1.55
CA GLY A 94 -9.55 -14.60 0.18
C GLY A 94 -8.69 -13.62 -0.61
N ARG A 95 -8.00 -14.15 -1.62
CA ARG A 95 -7.16 -13.36 -2.49
C ARG A 95 -7.05 -14.08 -3.82
N LEU A 96 -7.34 -13.37 -4.92
CA LEU A 96 -7.12 -13.89 -6.25
C LEU A 96 -6.10 -13.01 -6.93
N VAL A 97 -5.03 -13.60 -7.41
CA VAL A 97 -3.95 -12.85 -8.06
C VAL A 97 -3.77 -13.46 -9.44
N ALA A 98 -3.86 -12.62 -10.48
CA ALA A 98 -3.63 -13.07 -11.84
C ALA A 98 -2.15 -13.40 -12.00
N SER A 99 -1.86 -14.54 -12.64
CA SER A 99 -0.49 -14.89 -12.94
C SER A 99 -0.03 -14.07 -14.15
N ALA A 100 1.28 -14.00 -14.34
CA ALA A 100 1.82 -13.27 -15.49
C ALA A 100 1.35 -13.84 -16.80
N SER A 101 1.04 -15.13 -16.86
CA SER A 101 0.56 -15.78 -18.08
C SER A 101 -0.93 -15.68 -18.24
N ALA A 102 -1.64 -15.16 -17.26
CA ALA A 102 -3.09 -15.05 -17.29
C ALA A 102 -3.50 -13.59 -17.40
N VAL A 103 -2.87 -12.86 -18.28
CA VAL A 103 -3.19 -11.46 -18.48
C VAL A 103 -4.60 -11.35 -19.02
N PRO A 104 -5.47 -10.61 -18.36
CA PRO A 104 -6.84 -10.49 -18.82
C PRO A 104 -6.91 -9.79 -20.15
N GLN A 105 -7.86 -10.23 -20.98
CA GLN A 105 -8.12 -9.50 -22.18
C GLN A 105 -8.73 -8.17 -21.85
N PRO A 106 -8.42 -7.14 -22.58
CA PRO A 106 -9.11 -5.89 -22.38
C PRO A 106 -10.55 -6.10 -22.66
N ARG A 107 -11.42 -5.74 -21.79
CA ARG A 107 -12.72 -5.95 -21.98
C ARG A 107 -13.32 -4.67 -21.92
N GLU A 108 -14.35 -4.50 -22.52
CA GLU A 108 -15.01 -3.40 -22.40
C GLU A 108 -15.71 -3.39 -21.30
N GLN A 109 -15.39 -3.67 -20.42
CA GLN A 109 -15.99 -3.82 -19.36
C GLN A 109 -16.46 -2.83 -18.75
N ALA A 110 -16.13 -2.14 -19.02
CA ALA A 110 -16.65 -1.16 -18.60
C ALA A 110 -17.77 -1.18 -18.02
N SER A 111 -18.30 -1.94 -18.30
CA SER A 111 -19.46 -2.05 -17.89
C SER A 111 -19.66 -2.05 -16.55
N LEU A 112 -19.00 -1.81 -15.79
CA LEU A 112 -19.36 -1.83 -14.47
C LEU A 112 -20.03 -0.60 -14.04
#